data_4f1f16666be554fcc43d887bb39238fa
#
_entry.id   4f1f16666be554fcc43d887bb39238fa
#
_cell.length_a   1.000
_cell.length_b   1.000
_cell.length_c   1.000
_cell.angle_alpha   90.00
_cell.angle_beta   90.00
_cell.angle_gamma   90.00
#
_symmetry.space_group_name_H-M   'P 1'
#
loop_
_entity.id
_entity.type
_entity.pdbx_description
1 polymer ?
#
loop_
_entity_poly.entity_id
_entity_poly.type
_entity_poly.pdbx_seq_one_letter_code
_entity_poly.pdbx_strand_id
1 'polypeptide(L)'
;MADKMFAGLSFEQVVERYNQTVVSVCVMRLKNWADAEDCFQNTFVSLYSKKPELMSETHLKACLIRVAINECNNYIKKNKRIVSLENRKDEAVEFPLDETDISWALLELPDKYRQVLYLHYVCQYKVEEIAEILEKNPNTIKTTLKRGRDKLKSIYGGDLCER
;
A
#
# COMPACT_ATOMS: atom_id res chain seq x y z
N MET A 1 2.54 -13.47 31.17
CA MET A 1 2.59 -12.26 30.34
C MET A 1 1.25 -12.05 29.67
N ALA A 2 0.71 -10.87 29.77
CA ALA A 2 -0.50 -10.54 29.04
C ALA A 2 -0.17 -10.42 27.54
N ASP A 3 -0.89 -11.16 26.71
CA ASP A 3 -0.74 -11.02 25.26
C ASP A 3 -1.12 -9.62 24.82
N LYS A 4 -0.33 -9.04 23.92
CA LYS A 4 -0.63 -7.74 23.34
C LYS A 4 -1.87 -7.84 22.46
N MET A 5 -2.86 -7.00 22.73
CA MET A 5 -4.08 -6.94 21.95
C MET A 5 -4.10 -5.68 21.09
N PHE A 6 -4.63 -5.83 19.88
CA PHE A 6 -4.71 -4.77 18.88
C PHE A 6 -6.16 -4.67 18.42
N ALA A 7 -6.88 -3.68 18.92
CA ALA A 7 -8.31 -3.49 18.63
C ALA A 7 -9.13 -4.77 18.89
N GLY A 8 -8.83 -5.48 19.98
CA GLY A 8 -9.52 -6.71 20.36
C GLY A 8 -8.97 -7.98 19.70
N LEU A 9 -7.94 -7.88 18.87
CA LEU A 9 -7.32 -9.02 18.19
C LEU A 9 -5.95 -9.33 18.79
N SER A 10 -5.58 -10.62 18.82
CA SER A 10 -4.21 -11.02 19.11
C SER A 10 -3.31 -10.64 17.93
N PHE A 11 -1.99 -10.57 18.17
CA PHE A 11 -1.04 -10.29 17.09
C PHE A 11 -1.15 -11.31 15.95
N GLU A 12 -1.29 -12.59 16.27
CA GLU A 12 -1.46 -13.64 15.27
C GLU A 12 -2.71 -13.43 14.42
N GLN A 13 -3.82 -13.04 15.05
CA GLN A 13 -5.08 -12.72 14.34
C GLN A 13 -4.92 -11.50 13.44
N VAL A 14 -4.16 -10.49 13.87
CA VAL A 14 -3.88 -9.31 13.06
C VAL A 14 -3.10 -9.71 11.81
N VAL A 15 -2.04 -10.49 11.96
CA VAL A 15 -1.23 -10.96 10.83
C VAL A 15 -2.09 -11.77 9.86
N GLU A 16 -2.86 -12.72 10.37
CA GLU A 16 -3.74 -13.56 9.55
C GLU A 16 -4.75 -12.74 8.75
N ARG A 17 -5.37 -11.76 9.40
CA ARG A 17 -6.44 -10.96 8.78
C ARG A 17 -5.92 -9.95 7.77
N TYR A 18 -4.77 -9.34 8.03
CA TYR A 18 -4.28 -8.20 7.27
C TYR A 18 -3.01 -8.48 6.44
N ASN A 19 -2.51 -9.72 6.42
CA ASN A 19 -1.30 -10.04 5.67
C ASN A 19 -1.42 -9.68 4.19
N GLN A 20 -2.54 -10.03 3.56
CA GLN A 20 -2.78 -9.74 2.15
C GLN A 20 -2.82 -8.24 1.87
N THR A 21 -3.51 -7.49 2.72
CA THR A 21 -3.59 -6.03 2.60
C THR A 21 -2.21 -5.39 2.69
N VAL A 22 -1.42 -5.78 3.69
CA VAL A 22 -0.09 -5.20 3.92
C VAL A 22 0.87 -5.56 2.78
N VAL A 23 0.90 -6.82 2.36
CA VAL A 23 1.80 -7.21 1.26
C VAL A 23 1.42 -6.52 -0.04
N SER A 24 0.12 -6.38 -0.31
CA SER A 24 -0.35 -5.69 -1.52
C SER A 24 0.02 -4.21 -1.53
N VAL A 25 -0.09 -3.53 -0.39
CA VAL A 25 0.35 -2.13 -0.24
C VAL A 25 1.85 -2.01 -0.53
N CYS A 26 2.66 -2.91 0.01
CA CYS A 26 4.11 -2.90 -0.21
C CYS A 26 4.46 -3.17 -1.68
N VAL A 27 3.79 -4.13 -2.31
CA VAL A 27 3.98 -4.43 -3.75
C VAL A 27 3.57 -3.25 -4.61
N MET A 28 2.45 -2.61 -4.32
CA MET A 28 2.00 -1.43 -5.06
C MET A 28 2.97 -0.27 -4.95
N ARG A 29 3.73 -0.19 -3.87
CA ARG A 29 4.72 0.87 -3.67
C ARG A 29 6.07 0.55 -4.29
N LEU A 30 6.53 -0.70 -4.17
CA LEU A 30 7.92 -1.08 -4.54
C LEU A 30 8.05 -1.82 -5.86
N LYS A 31 7.01 -2.47 -6.35
CA LYS A 31 7.02 -3.32 -7.57
C LYS A 31 8.10 -4.41 -7.57
N ASN A 32 8.53 -4.85 -6.39
CA ASN A 32 9.55 -5.88 -6.24
C ASN A 32 9.15 -6.77 -5.07
N TRP A 33 9.05 -8.07 -5.32
CA TRP A 33 8.57 -9.01 -4.30
C TRP A 33 9.51 -9.11 -3.09
N ALA A 34 10.81 -9.25 -3.32
CA ALA A 34 11.77 -9.39 -2.24
C ALA A 34 11.79 -8.16 -1.33
N ASP A 35 11.78 -6.97 -1.93
CA ASP A 35 11.74 -5.71 -1.20
C ASP A 35 10.42 -5.54 -0.46
N ALA A 36 9.31 -5.91 -1.10
CA ALA A 36 7.98 -5.85 -0.49
C ALA A 36 7.87 -6.79 0.70
N GLU A 37 8.45 -7.98 0.61
CA GLU A 37 8.47 -8.94 1.71
C GLU A 37 9.20 -8.40 2.93
N ASP A 38 10.35 -7.76 2.73
CA ASP A 38 11.09 -7.11 3.82
C ASP A 38 10.26 -6.02 4.50
N CYS A 39 9.62 -5.16 3.72
CA CYS A 39 8.77 -4.09 4.25
C CYS A 39 7.51 -4.65 4.93
N PHE A 40 6.94 -5.73 4.39
CA PHE A 40 5.84 -6.45 5.01
C PHE A 40 6.20 -6.92 6.43
N GLN A 41 7.32 -7.59 6.58
CA GLN A 41 7.79 -8.08 7.87
C GLN A 41 8.04 -6.92 8.83
N ASN A 42 8.73 -5.88 8.38
CA ASN A 42 9.04 -4.71 9.18
C ASN A 42 7.77 -3.98 9.64
N THR A 43 6.72 -4.00 8.84
CA THR A 43 5.43 -3.39 9.20
C THR A 43 4.84 -4.05 10.46
N PHE A 44 4.80 -5.38 10.49
CA PHE A 44 4.26 -6.09 11.65
C PHE A 44 5.18 -6.02 12.88
N VAL A 45 6.49 -6.04 12.67
CA VAL A 45 7.45 -5.82 13.75
C VAL A 45 7.26 -4.44 14.37
N SER A 46 7.09 -3.42 13.54
CA SER A 46 6.85 -2.05 13.98
C SER A 46 5.55 -1.92 14.77
N LEU A 47 4.47 -2.52 14.29
CA LEU A 47 3.19 -2.54 15.01
C LEU A 47 3.36 -3.17 16.40
N TYR A 48 4.00 -4.32 16.46
CA TYR A 48 4.20 -5.05 17.71
C TYR A 48 5.05 -4.24 18.70
N SER A 49 6.11 -3.59 18.21
CA SER A 49 7.04 -2.81 19.04
C SER A 49 6.42 -1.53 19.58
N LYS A 50 5.67 -0.82 18.76
CA LYS A 50 5.13 0.50 19.11
C LYS A 50 3.84 0.47 19.91
N LYS A 51 3.08 -0.61 19.82
CA LYS A 51 1.79 -0.78 20.50
C LYS A 51 0.90 0.47 20.43
N PRO A 52 0.50 0.92 19.23
CA PRO A 52 -0.35 2.10 19.14
C PRO A 52 -1.70 1.86 19.82
N GLU A 53 -2.30 2.92 20.35
CA GLU A 53 -3.67 2.88 20.86
C GLU A 53 -4.62 2.82 19.66
N LEU A 54 -5.35 1.73 19.56
CA LEU A 54 -6.25 1.47 18.44
C LEU A 54 -7.69 1.47 18.91
N MET A 55 -8.49 2.35 18.34
CA MET A 55 -9.91 2.54 18.72
C MET A 55 -10.83 1.50 18.11
N SER A 56 -10.45 0.91 16.97
CA SER A 56 -11.28 -0.04 16.23
C SER A 56 -10.45 -0.80 15.21
N GLU A 57 -11.03 -1.85 14.60
CA GLU A 57 -10.38 -2.56 13.49
C GLU A 57 -10.15 -1.66 12.27
N THR A 58 -11.06 -0.74 12.00
CA THR A 58 -10.89 0.26 10.93
C THR A 58 -9.65 1.11 11.17
N HIS A 59 -9.45 1.55 12.40
CA HIS A 59 -8.26 2.29 12.81
C HIS A 59 -7.00 1.43 12.70
N LEU A 60 -7.07 0.18 13.10
CA LEU A 60 -5.97 -0.78 12.98
C LEU A 60 -5.55 -0.96 11.50
N LYS A 61 -6.51 -1.17 10.61
CA LYS A 61 -6.23 -1.33 9.18
C LYS A 61 -5.54 -0.08 8.60
N ALA A 62 -6.05 1.10 8.89
CA ALA A 62 -5.46 2.36 8.44
C ALA A 62 -4.05 2.54 9.00
N CYS A 63 -3.84 2.20 10.27
CA CYS A 63 -2.53 2.24 10.92
C CYS A 63 -1.54 1.30 10.23
N LEU A 64 -1.93 0.06 9.94
CA LEU A 64 -1.08 -0.90 9.25
C LEU A 64 -0.68 -0.41 7.86
N ILE A 65 -1.62 0.13 7.11
CA ILE A 65 -1.35 0.68 5.77
C ILE A 65 -0.36 1.84 5.87
N ARG A 66 -0.55 2.75 6.82
CA ARG A 66 0.33 3.88 7.03
C ARG A 66 1.75 3.43 7.41
N VAL A 67 1.86 2.48 8.32
CA VAL A 67 3.16 1.91 8.72
C VAL A 67 3.83 1.22 7.54
N ALA A 68 3.09 0.45 6.75
CA ALA A 68 3.61 -0.22 5.55
C ALA A 68 4.17 0.80 4.55
N ILE A 69 3.43 1.86 4.28
CA ILE A 69 3.86 2.93 3.37
C ILE A 69 5.13 3.61 3.90
N ASN A 70 5.18 3.90 5.19
CA ASN A 70 6.35 4.51 5.82
C ASN A 70 7.58 3.59 5.74
N GLU A 71 7.41 2.30 5.96
CA GLU A 71 8.48 1.31 5.81
C GLU A 71 9.00 1.27 4.37
N CYS A 72 8.10 1.28 3.39
CA CYS A 72 8.47 1.33 1.98
C CYS A 72 9.21 2.62 1.63
N ASN A 73 8.74 3.76 2.11
CA ASN A 73 9.38 5.05 1.89
C ASN A 73 10.79 5.09 2.49
N ASN A 74 10.96 4.56 3.70
CA ASN A 74 12.27 4.45 4.35
C ASN A 74 13.21 3.52 3.57
N TYR A 75 12.69 2.40 3.08
CA TYR A 75 13.43 1.47 2.25
C TYR A 75 13.94 2.15 0.98
N ILE A 76 13.08 2.90 0.29
CA ILE A 76 13.44 3.64 -0.92
C ILE A 76 14.54 4.66 -0.65
N LYS A 77 14.44 5.41 0.46
CA LYS A 77 15.46 6.39 0.84
C LYS A 77 16.82 5.75 1.09
N LYS A 78 16.86 4.63 1.81
CA LYS A 78 18.10 3.91 2.12
C LYS A 78 18.75 3.32 0.88
N ASN A 79 17.94 2.86 -0.07
CA ASN A 79 18.42 2.13 -1.24
C ASN A 79 18.46 2.98 -2.51
N LYS A 80 18.17 4.27 -2.42
CA LYS A 80 18.12 5.17 -3.57
C LYS A 80 19.40 5.20 -4.39
N ARG A 81 20.57 5.06 -3.75
CA ARG A 81 21.87 4.99 -4.43
C ARG A 81 22.07 3.68 -5.18
N ILE A 82 21.54 2.59 -4.64
CA ILE A 82 21.68 1.24 -5.23
C ILE A 82 20.70 1.08 -6.38
N VAL A 83 19.49 1.59 -6.26
CA VAL A 83 18.44 1.52 -7.30
C VAL A 83 18.84 2.31 -8.56
N SER A 84 19.58 3.40 -8.42
CA SER A 84 20.04 4.19 -9.56
C SER A 84 21.18 3.52 -10.35
N LEU A 85 21.87 2.55 -9.75
CA LEU A 85 22.99 1.83 -10.37
C LEU A 85 22.59 0.51 -11.01
N GLU A 86 21.51 -0.09 -10.53
CA GLU A 86 20.93 -1.30 -11.08
C GLU A 86 19.63 -0.95 -11.79
N ASN A 87 19.65 -0.99 -13.13
CA ASN A 87 18.41 -1.03 -13.89
C ASN A 87 17.69 -2.31 -13.50
N ARG A 88 16.88 -2.23 -12.44
CA ARG A 88 16.01 -3.33 -12.04
C ARG A 88 14.99 -3.50 -13.16
N LYS A 89 15.22 -4.50 -13.98
CA LYS A 89 14.23 -4.98 -14.91
C LYS A 89 13.01 -5.36 -14.11
N ASP A 90 11.85 -4.92 -14.57
CA ASP A 90 10.57 -5.41 -14.06
C ASP A 90 10.58 -6.93 -14.22
N GLU A 91 11.03 -7.64 -13.19
CA GLU A 91 10.86 -9.08 -13.17
C GLU A 91 9.35 -9.32 -13.11
N ALA A 92 8.87 -10.11 -14.04
CA ALA A 92 7.50 -10.61 -14.01
C ALA A 92 7.35 -11.45 -12.75
N VAL A 93 6.96 -10.82 -11.65
CA VAL A 93 6.81 -11.50 -10.38
C VAL A 93 5.36 -11.89 -10.22
N GLU A 94 5.13 -13.16 -9.94
CA GLU A 94 3.82 -13.62 -9.49
C GLU A 94 3.63 -13.12 -8.07
N PHE A 95 2.96 -11.98 -7.93
CA PHE A 95 2.57 -11.48 -6.63
C PHE A 95 1.26 -12.13 -6.20
N PRO A 96 1.12 -12.49 -4.90
CA PRO A 96 -0.17 -12.92 -4.39
C PRO A 96 -1.09 -11.70 -4.20
N LEU A 97 -1.35 -10.99 -5.29
CA LEU A 97 -2.33 -9.92 -5.32
C LEU A 97 -3.71 -10.52 -5.44
N ASP A 98 -4.70 -9.88 -4.83
CA ASP A 98 -6.09 -10.20 -5.11
C ASP A 98 -6.30 -10.16 -6.62
N GLU A 99 -6.90 -11.22 -7.15
CA GLU A 99 -7.13 -11.39 -8.59
C GLU A 99 -8.19 -10.41 -9.12
N THR A 100 -8.06 -9.13 -8.78
CA THR A 100 -8.88 -8.11 -9.39
C THR A 100 -8.09 -7.53 -10.56
N ASP A 101 -8.70 -7.50 -11.72
CA ASP A 101 -8.09 -6.96 -12.95
C ASP A 101 -7.47 -5.58 -12.74
N ILE A 102 -8.06 -4.79 -11.84
CA ILE A 102 -7.59 -3.44 -11.57
C ILE A 102 -6.23 -3.42 -10.85
N SER A 103 -5.95 -4.37 -9.95
CA SER A 103 -4.65 -4.42 -9.25
C SER A 103 -3.50 -4.62 -10.23
N TRP A 104 -3.67 -5.51 -11.20
CA TRP A 104 -2.68 -5.75 -12.24
C TRP A 104 -2.52 -4.52 -13.14
N ALA A 105 -3.64 -3.89 -13.51
CA ALA A 105 -3.62 -2.67 -14.31
C ALA A 105 -2.88 -1.53 -13.60
N LEU A 106 -3.05 -1.41 -12.30
CA LEU A 106 -2.38 -0.38 -11.51
C LEU A 106 -0.86 -0.52 -11.50
N LEU A 107 -0.34 -1.74 -11.63
CA LEU A 107 1.12 -1.96 -11.68
C LEU A 107 1.78 -1.30 -12.89
N GLU A 108 1.03 -1.00 -13.95
CA GLU A 108 1.53 -0.32 -15.14
C GLU A 108 1.66 1.20 -14.95
N LEU A 109 1.09 1.74 -13.87
CA LEU A 109 1.08 3.19 -13.62
C LEU A 109 2.35 3.64 -12.88
N PRO A 110 2.76 4.93 -13.09
CA PRO A 110 3.79 5.53 -12.24
C PRO A 110 3.43 5.48 -10.76
N ASP A 111 4.44 5.42 -9.90
CA ASP A 111 4.31 5.23 -8.45
C ASP A 111 3.30 6.17 -7.80
N LYS A 112 3.34 7.44 -8.15
CA LYS A 112 2.49 8.46 -7.52
C LYS A 112 1.00 8.25 -7.76
N TYR A 113 0.63 7.67 -8.91
CA TYR A 113 -0.78 7.40 -9.23
C TYR A 113 -1.22 6.05 -8.69
N ARG A 114 -0.34 5.05 -8.80
CA ARG A 114 -0.63 3.67 -8.41
C ARG A 114 -1.07 3.55 -6.95
N GLN A 115 -0.33 4.16 -6.05
CA GLN A 115 -0.62 4.10 -4.61
C GLN A 115 -1.96 4.73 -4.27
N VAL A 116 -2.23 5.90 -4.79
CA VAL A 116 -3.48 6.63 -4.51
C VAL A 116 -4.68 5.88 -5.10
N LEU A 117 -4.56 5.40 -6.33
CA LEU A 117 -5.63 4.62 -6.96
C LEU A 117 -5.88 3.31 -6.23
N TYR A 118 -4.83 2.64 -5.77
CA TYR A 118 -4.96 1.42 -4.98
C TYR A 118 -5.75 1.68 -3.69
N LEU A 119 -5.38 2.70 -2.95
CA LEU A 119 -6.07 3.04 -1.70
C LEU A 119 -7.53 3.39 -1.92
N HIS A 120 -7.84 4.06 -3.02
CA HIS A 120 -9.21 4.47 -3.33
C HIS A 120 -10.07 3.32 -3.86
N TYR A 121 -9.61 2.61 -4.88
CA TYR A 121 -10.42 1.60 -5.58
C TYR A 121 -10.37 0.21 -4.94
N VAL A 122 -9.23 -0.20 -4.41
CA VAL A 122 -9.10 -1.53 -3.80
C VAL A 122 -9.39 -1.49 -2.31
N CYS A 123 -8.79 -0.55 -1.59
CA CYS A 123 -9.00 -0.41 -0.15
C CYS A 123 -10.27 0.37 0.21
N GLN A 124 -10.88 1.03 -0.78
CA GLN A 124 -12.15 1.76 -0.63
C GLN A 124 -12.09 2.95 0.35
N TYR A 125 -10.95 3.61 0.41
CA TYR A 125 -10.80 4.82 1.21
C TYR A 125 -11.30 6.05 0.44
N LYS A 126 -11.89 6.97 1.18
CA LYS A 126 -12.28 8.29 0.66
C LYS A 126 -11.06 9.19 0.52
N VAL A 127 -11.18 10.23 -0.29
CA VAL A 127 -10.11 11.21 -0.54
C VAL A 127 -9.52 11.73 0.78
N GLU A 128 -10.37 12.11 1.73
CA GLU A 128 -9.95 12.66 3.02
C GLU A 128 -9.16 11.64 3.84
N GLU A 129 -9.58 10.38 3.80
CA GLU A 129 -8.89 9.28 4.49
C GLU A 129 -7.52 9.00 3.87
N ILE A 130 -7.44 9.01 2.54
CA ILE A 130 -6.17 8.83 1.82
C ILE A 130 -5.21 9.98 2.14
N ALA A 131 -5.74 11.21 2.16
CA ALA A 131 -4.95 12.40 2.49
C ALA A 131 -4.33 12.26 3.89
N GLU A 132 -5.08 11.75 4.85
CA GLU A 132 -4.62 11.52 6.19
C GLU A 132 -3.56 10.40 6.25
N ILE A 133 -3.81 9.27 5.58
CA ILE A 133 -2.88 8.14 5.53
C ILE A 133 -1.55 8.55 4.90
N LEU A 134 -1.58 9.31 3.81
CA LEU A 134 -0.39 9.73 3.07
C LEU A 134 0.21 11.03 3.56
N GLU A 135 -0.44 11.68 4.52
CA GLU A 135 -0.03 13.00 5.04
C GLU A 135 0.09 14.05 3.94
N LYS A 136 -0.91 14.09 3.06
CA LYS A 136 -0.98 15.02 1.93
C LYS A 136 -2.29 15.82 1.97
N ASN A 137 -2.30 16.91 1.23
CA ASN A 137 -3.49 17.72 1.10
C ASN A 137 -4.57 16.99 0.30
N PRO A 138 -5.86 17.04 0.72
CA PRO A 138 -6.95 16.42 -0.04
C PRO A 138 -7.04 16.86 -1.50
N ASN A 139 -6.74 18.11 -1.80
CA ASN A 139 -6.73 18.61 -3.18
C ASN A 139 -5.66 17.93 -4.02
N THR A 140 -4.48 17.62 -3.44
CA THR A 140 -3.43 16.87 -4.10
C THR A 140 -3.91 15.45 -4.41
N ILE A 141 -4.62 14.82 -3.49
CA ILE A 141 -5.19 13.48 -3.69
C ILE A 141 -6.21 13.49 -4.82
N LYS A 142 -7.13 14.47 -4.84
CA LYS A 142 -8.12 14.61 -5.93
C LYS A 142 -7.47 14.75 -7.29
N THR A 143 -6.46 15.60 -7.39
CA THR A 143 -5.72 15.81 -8.64
C THR A 143 -4.99 14.53 -9.08
N THR A 144 -4.35 13.85 -8.13
CA THR A 144 -3.64 12.60 -8.39
C THR A 144 -4.60 11.51 -8.86
N LEU A 145 -5.77 11.40 -8.24
CA LEU A 145 -6.81 10.44 -8.67
C LEU A 145 -7.26 10.72 -10.09
N LYS A 146 -7.56 11.97 -10.40
CA LYS A 146 -8.01 12.36 -11.74
C LYS A 146 -6.97 12.05 -12.81
N ARG A 147 -5.73 12.46 -12.58
CA ARG A 147 -4.62 12.21 -13.50
C ARG A 147 -4.31 10.72 -13.64
N GLY A 148 -4.38 10.00 -12.54
CA GLY A 148 -4.18 8.55 -12.55
C GLY A 148 -5.27 7.83 -13.34
N ARG A 149 -6.53 8.21 -13.17
CA ARG A 149 -7.64 7.67 -13.97
C ARG A 149 -7.47 7.95 -15.45
N ASP A 150 -7.07 9.17 -15.79
CA ASP A 150 -6.83 9.55 -17.19
C ASP A 150 -5.71 8.71 -17.82
N LYS A 151 -4.63 8.48 -17.07
CA LYS A 151 -3.54 7.60 -17.51
C LYS A 151 -3.99 6.16 -17.67
N LEU A 152 -4.78 5.65 -16.74
CA LEU A 152 -5.30 4.30 -16.80
C LEU A 152 -6.20 4.12 -18.02
N LYS A 153 -7.06 5.09 -18.32
CA LYS A 153 -7.88 5.10 -19.54
C LYS A 153 -7.03 5.08 -20.81
N SER A 154 -5.93 5.82 -20.84
CA SER A 154 -5.06 5.86 -22.02
C SER A 154 -4.37 4.51 -22.26
N ILE A 155 -4.13 3.71 -21.22
CA ILE A 155 -3.49 2.40 -21.32
C ILE A 155 -4.51 1.31 -21.71
N TYR A 156 -5.71 1.33 -21.09
CA TYR A 156 -6.67 0.24 -21.19
C TYR A 156 -7.97 0.56 -21.92
N GLY A 157 -8.15 1.80 -22.40
CA GLY A 157 -9.45 2.23 -22.94
C GLY A 157 -10.45 2.47 -21.81
N GLY A 158 -11.59 3.10 -22.08
CA GLY A 158 -12.45 3.73 -21.10
C GLY A 158 -13.19 2.88 -20.06
N ASP A 159 -13.14 1.55 -20.12
CA ASP A 159 -14.08 0.69 -19.38
C ASP A 159 -13.73 0.42 -17.91
N LEU A 160 -12.46 0.50 -17.53
CA LEU A 160 -12.01 0.17 -16.17
C LEU A 160 -12.31 1.25 -15.14
N CYS A 161 -12.52 2.48 -15.55
CA CYS A 161 -12.66 3.63 -14.65
C CYS A 161 -14.10 4.13 -14.46
N GLU A 162 -15.08 3.51 -15.08
CA GLU A 162 -16.50 3.92 -15.01
C GLU A 162 -17.30 3.24 -13.88
N ARG A 163 -16.66 2.48 -13.04
CA ARG A 163 -17.32 1.79 -11.92
C ARG A 163 -17.01 2.43 -10.58
#